data_e42a343951ca05423d8cb11aed80d9e6
#
_entry.id   e42a343951ca05423d8cb11aed80d9e6
#
_cell.length_a   1.000
_cell.length_b   1.000
_cell.length_c   1.000
_cell.angle_alpha   90.00
_cell.angle_beta   90.00
_cell.angle_gamma   90.00
#
_symmetry.space_group_name_H-M   'P 1'
#
loop_
_entity.id
_entity.type
_entity.pdbx_description
1 polymer ?
#
loop_
_entity_poly.entity_id
_entity_poly.type
_entity_poly.pdbx_seq_one_letter_code
_entity_poly.pdbx_strand_id
1 'polypeptide(L)'
;DLHTAYRRQRQMCIRDRLLLTSPVPVAGIVLGKFLALCVVFALPCVVDAVMILTLWALGATAASTLANFAALLCYYLLGCAAIAIGVFLSSLTENQIIAAVAGAAALLLAYLMPSLRRMFTTGSAVALALFTALAAVLSVVAGLRSRSFTLGCLTFAGCCAALTVLFLLRSSWLTEGFSAVLSALCLFAPFEEFVNSNFSIPTLVYYLTVTVLFLFFTVQELEKRRWN
;
A
#
# COMPACT_ATOMS: atom_id res chain seq x y z
N ASP A 1 25.37 -10.54 23.65
CA ASP A 1 24.20 -9.82 23.12
C ASP A 1 23.52 -10.51 21.93
N LEU A 2 24.23 -11.31 21.12
CA LEU A 2 23.64 -12.14 20.04
C LEU A 2 22.71 -13.23 20.62
N HIS A 3 23.02 -13.79 21.78
CA HIS A 3 22.18 -14.80 22.45
C HIS A 3 20.86 -14.26 22.96
N THR A 4 20.79 -12.99 23.36
CA THR A 4 19.55 -12.34 23.82
C THR A 4 18.64 -12.00 22.65
N ALA A 5 19.18 -11.60 21.51
CA ALA A 5 18.43 -11.36 20.28
C ALA A 5 17.81 -12.67 19.75
N TYR A 6 18.60 -13.77 19.76
CA TYR A 6 18.13 -15.10 19.33
C TYR A 6 17.04 -15.68 20.26
N ARG A 7 17.13 -15.43 21.57
CA ARG A 7 16.10 -15.81 22.55
C ARG A 7 14.79 -15.05 22.31
N ARG A 8 14.85 -13.74 22.08
CA ARG A 8 13.66 -12.92 21.78
C ARG A 8 12.99 -13.36 20.49
N GLN A 9 13.76 -13.68 19.47
CA GLN A 9 13.23 -14.16 18.19
C GLN A 9 12.55 -15.53 18.33
N ARG A 10 13.12 -16.44 19.14
CA ARG A 10 12.49 -17.73 19.45
C ARG A 10 11.20 -17.59 20.27
N GLN A 11 11.15 -16.69 21.23
CA GLN A 11 9.95 -16.44 22.02
C GLN A 11 8.84 -15.79 21.18
N MET A 12 9.18 -14.95 20.22
CA MET A 12 8.20 -14.39 19.27
C MET A 12 7.59 -15.48 18.36
N CYS A 13 8.41 -16.38 17.82
CA CYS A 13 7.94 -17.50 17.01
C CYS A 13 7.03 -18.47 17.79
N ILE A 14 7.36 -18.75 19.05
CA ILE A 14 6.54 -19.61 19.92
C ILE A 14 5.19 -18.94 20.23
N ARG A 15 5.18 -17.65 20.50
CA ARG A 15 3.96 -16.89 20.78
C ARG A 15 3.05 -16.78 19.55
N ASP A 16 3.62 -16.57 18.36
CA ASP A 16 2.84 -16.54 17.12
C ASP A 16 2.27 -17.93 16.79
N ARG A 17 3.01 -19.01 17.03
CA ARG A 17 2.47 -20.38 16.87
C ARG A 17 1.36 -20.70 17.88
N LEU A 18 1.49 -20.29 19.13
CA LEU A 18 0.45 -20.47 20.15
C LEU A 18 -0.83 -19.67 19.82
N LEU A 19 -0.69 -18.46 19.21
CA LEU A 19 -1.84 -17.67 18.76
C LEU A 19 -2.56 -18.34 17.58
N LEU A 20 -1.83 -18.94 16.64
CA LEU A 20 -2.41 -19.65 15.50
C LEU A 20 -3.08 -20.98 15.87
N THR A 21 -2.67 -21.61 16.99
CA THR A 21 -3.29 -22.85 17.52
C THR A 21 -4.45 -22.58 18.48
N SER A 22 -4.68 -21.31 18.87
CA SER A 22 -5.79 -20.93 19.72
C SER A 22 -7.12 -20.97 18.95
N PRO A 23 -8.27 -21.18 19.61
CA PRO A 23 -9.59 -21.19 18.96
C PRO A 23 -10.08 -19.79 18.54
N VAL A 24 -9.19 -18.79 18.51
CA VAL A 24 -9.51 -17.42 18.11
C VAL A 24 -9.50 -17.31 16.57
N PRO A 25 -10.49 -16.63 15.95
CA PRO A 25 -10.50 -16.40 14.52
C PRO A 25 -9.31 -15.53 14.11
N VAL A 26 -8.65 -15.91 13.01
CA VAL A 26 -7.46 -15.19 12.48
C VAL A 26 -7.74 -13.70 12.26
N ALA A 27 -8.95 -13.38 11.77
CA ALA A 27 -9.41 -12.01 11.58
C ALA A 27 -9.35 -11.18 12.89
N GLY A 28 -9.71 -11.78 14.04
CA GLY A 28 -9.62 -11.09 15.34
C GLY A 28 -8.20 -10.75 15.74
N ILE A 29 -7.23 -11.62 15.46
CA ILE A 29 -5.80 -11.39 15.73
C ILE A 29 -5.26 -10.24 14.85
N VAL A 30 -5.59 -10.26 13.55
CA VAL A 30 -5.17 -9.23 12.59
C VAL A 30 -5.76 -7.87 12.97
N LEU A 31 -7.07 -7.82 13.24
CA LEU A 31 -7.75 -6.58 13.65
C LEU A 31 -7.21 -6.05 14.97
N GLY A 32 -6.93 -6.91 15.96
CA GLY A 32 -6.34 -6.49 17.23
C GLY A 32 -4.97 -5.87 17.06
N LYS A 33 -4.09 -6.47 16.25
CA LYS A 33 -2.77 -5.91 15.93
C LYS A 33 -2.89 -4.57 15.17
N PHE A 34 -3.77 -4.51 14.18
CA PHE A 34 -4.02 -3.29 13.41
C PHE A 34 -4.53 -2.15 14.28
N LEU A 35 -5.56 -2.40 15.10
CA LEU A 35 -6.13 -1.39 16.00
C LEU A 35 -5.12 -0.89 17.02
N ALA A 36 -4.29 -1.77 17.58
CA ALA A 36 -3.22 -1.36 18.50
C ALA A 36 -2.23 -0.39 17.82
N LEU A 37 -1.85 -0.66 16.57
CA LEU A 37 -0.97 0.24 15.80
C LEU A 37 -1.67 1.57 15.46
N CYS A 38 -2.95 1.55 15.13
CA CYS A 38 -3.74 2.77 14.90
C CYS A 38 -3.83 3.64 16.17
N VAL A 39 -3.99 3.03 17.35
CA VAL A 39 -3.99 3.77 18.63
C VAL A 39 -2.63 4.41 18.89
N VAL A 40 -1.53 3.70 18.64
CA VAL A 40 -0.18 4.27 18.77
C VAL A 40 0.01 5.42 17.78
N PHE A 41 -0.46 5.27 16.55
CA PHE A 41 -0.39 6.34 15.53
C PHE A 41 -1.31 7.53 15.86
N ALA A 42 -2.37 7.34 16.63
CA ALA A 42 -3.22 8.43 17.09
C ALA A 42 -2.48 9.40 18.06
N LEU A 43 -1.44 8.96 18.77
CA LEU A 43 -0.71 9.82 19.72
C LEU A 43 -0.10 11.07 19.05
N PRO A 44 0.70 10.97 17.96
CA PRO A 44 1.18 12.16 17.26
C PRO A 44 0.03 13.00 16.69
N CYS A 45 -1.05 12.38 16.20
CA CYS A 45 -2.21 13.12 15.69
C CYS A 45 -2.91 13.95 16.79
N VAL A 46 -2.91 13.50 18.05
CA VAL A 46 -3.40 14.29 19.18
C VAL A 46 -2.51 15.52 19.42
N VAL A 47 -1.20 15.38 19.29
CA VAL A 47 -0.27 16.53 19.38
C VAL A 47 -0.55 17.54 18.28
N ASP A 48 -0.73 17.07 17.03
CA ASP A 48 -1.10 17.95 15.91
C ASP A 48 -2.45 18.64 16.14
N ALA A 49 -3.44 17.94 16.70
CA ALA A 49 -4.73 18.53 17.05
C ALA A 49 -4.57 19.66 18.09
N VAL A 50 -3.72 19.48 19.10
CA VAL A 50 -3.42 20.54 20.09
C VAL A 50 -2.74 21.73 19.42
N MET A 51 -1.83 21.51 18.46
CA MET A 51 -1.21 22.59 17.69
C MET A 51 -2.25 23.37 16.87
N ILE A 52 -3.22 22.71 16.25
CA ILE A 52 -4.31 23.36 15.52
C ILE A 52 -5.16 24.22 16.47
N LEU A 53 -5.47 23.71 17.66
CA LEU A 53 -6.22 24.47 18.68
C LEU A 53 -5.45 25.68 19.19
N THR A 54 -4.14 25.58 19.38
CA THR A 54 -3.32 26.74 19.78
C THR A 54 -3.29 27.81 18.70
N LEU A 55 -3.22 27.44 17.42
CA LEU A 55 -3.30 28.39 16.31
C LEU A 55 -4.66 29.11 16.28
N TRP A 56 -5.73 28.39 16.54
CA TRP A 56 -7.06 28.99 16.66
C TRP A 56 -7.15 30.01 17.83
N ALA A 57 -6.59 29.67 18.99
CA ALA A 57 -6.54 30.57 20.17
C ALA A 57 -5.68 31.80 19.90
N LEU A 58 -4.70 31.72 19.00
CA LEU A 58 -3.85 32.86 18.57
C LEU A 58 -4.49 33.72 17.46
N GLY A 59 -5.74 33.44 17.06
CA GLY A 59 -6.50 34.24 16.12
C GLY A 59 -6.63 33.69 14.69
N ALA A 60 -6.35 32.40 14.48
CA ALA A 60 -6.66 31.78 13.20
C ALA A 60 -8.16 31.77 12.91
N THR A 61 -8.55 31.88 11.65
CA THR A 61 -9.96 31.91 11.25
C THR A 61 -10.61 30.53 11.46
N ALA A 62 -11.91 30.49 11.77
CA ALA A 62 -12.65 29.25 11.93
C ALA A 62 -12.60 28.38 10.67
N ALA A 63 -12.61 28.99 9.49
CA ALA A 63 -12.52 28.27 8.22
C ALA A 63 -11.17 27.54 8.06
N SER A 64 -10.04 28.20 8.38
CA SER A 64 -8.72 27.58 8.32
C SER A 64 -8.55 26.48 9.37
N THR A 65 -9.12 26.67 10.56
CA THR A 65 -9.10 25.66 11.62
C THR A 65 -9.85 24.40 11.20
N LEU A 66 -11.04 24.55 10.60
CA LEU A 66 -11.82 23.42 10.10
C LEU A 66 -11.09 22.67 8.97
N ALA A 67 -10.46 23.39 8.05
CA ALA A 67 -9.66 22.81 6.98
C ALA A 67 -8.48 22.01 7.54
N ASN A 68 -7.79 22.52 8.57
CA ASN A 68 -6.69 21.83 9.23
C ASN A 68 -7.15 20.54 9.95
N PHE A 69 -8.32 20.56 10.61
CA PHE A 69 -8.89 19.35 11.20
C PHE A 69 -9.30 18.33 10.15
N ALA A 70 -9.84 18.75 9.00
CA ALA A 70 -10.15 17.86 7.89
C ALA A 70 -8.87 17.22 7.31
N ALA A 71 -7.79 18.00 7.15
CA ALA A 71 -6.49 17.50 6.74
C ALA A 71 -5.90 16.51 7.76
N LEU A 72 -6.02 16.79 9.07
CA LEU A 72 -5.59 15.88 10.13
C LEU A 72 -6.35 14.54 10.10
N LEU A 73 -7.67 14.57 9.87
CA LEU A 73 -8.48 13.37 9.73
C LEU A 73 -8.01 12.54 8.52
N CYS A 74 -7.78 13.20 7.38
CA CYS A 74 -7.28 12.57 6.17
C CYS A 74 -5.88 11.97 6.39
N TYR A 75 -4.99 12.68 7.10
CA TYR A 75 -3.67 12.20 7.50
C TYR A 75 -3.75 10.94 8.37
N TYR A 76 -4.68 10.92 9.34
CA TYR A 76 -4.90 9.74 10.17
C TYR A 76 -5.36 8.53 9.34
N LEU A 77 -6.28 8.72 8.38
CA LEU A 77 -6.74 7.65 7.49
C LEU A 77 -5.63 7.17 6.54
N LEU A 78 -4.80 8.08 6.02
CA LEU A 78 -3.60 7.74 5.27
C LEU A 78 -2.66 6.87 6.09
N GLY A 79 -2.43 7.24 7.36
CA GLY A 79 -1.61 6.45 8.29
C GLY A 79 -2.20 5.06 8.56
N CYS A 80 -3.51 4.95 8.73
CA CYS A 80 -4.18 3.65 8.87
C CYS A 80 -3.99 2.78 7.63
N ALA A 81 -4.09 3.35 6.42
CA ALA A 81 -3.83 2.63 5.17
C ALA A 81 -2.36 2.18 5.07
N ALA A 82 -1.41 3.04 5.43
CA ALA A 82 0.02 2.69 5.48
C ALA A 82 0.31 1.58 6.50
N ILE A 83 -0.31 1.62 7.67
CA ILE A 83 -0.21 0.55 8.69
C ILE A 83 -0.76 -0.76 8.15
N ALA A 84 -1.92 -0.76 7.46
CA ALA A 84 -2.51 -1.96 6.88
C ALA A 84 -1.58 -2.60 5.83
N ILE A 85 -0.95 -1.79 4.96
CA ILE A 85 0.07 -2.26 4.01
C ILE A 85 1.27 -2.87 4.75
N GLY A 86 1.76 -2.21 5.81
CA GLY A 86 2.87 -2.71 6.63
C GLY A 86 2.55 -4.05 7.31
N VAL A 87 1.35 -4.21 7.86
CA VAL A 87 0.87 -5.45 8.47
C VAL A 87 0.78 -6.57 7.43
N PHE A 88 0.29 -6.28 6.21
CA PHE A 88 0.26 -7.23 5.12
C PHE A 88 1.66 -7.69 4.72
N LEU A 89 2.60 -6.77 4.48
CA LEU A 89 3.98 -7.11 4.11
C LEU A 89 4.69 -7.90 5.22
N SER A 90 4.40 -7.57 6.49
CA SER A 90 4.89 -8.33 7.63
C SER A 90 4.33 -9.76 7.68
N SER A 91 3.12 -9.99 7.17
CA SER A 91 2.53 -11.33 7.10
C SER A 91 3.15 -12.23 6.03
N LEU A 92 3.77 -11.65 4.99
CA LEU A 92 4.39 -12.39 3.89
C LEU A 92 5.75 -13.01 4.26
N THR A 93 6.43 -12.49 5.28
CA THR A 93 7.80 -12.90 5.64
C THR A 93 7.89 -13.31 7.11
N GLU A 94 8.70 -14.34 7.40
CA GLU A 94 9.00 -14.76 8.77
C GLU A 94 10.16 -13.96 9.39
N ASN A 95 10.93 -13.25 8.55
CA ASN A 95 12.08 -12.48 8.99
C ASN A 95 11.67 -11.02 9.24
N GLN A 96 11.78 -10.58 10.49
CA GLN A 96 11.41 -9.23 10.92
C GLN A 96 12.18 -8.12 10.18
N ILE A 97 13.46 -8.34 9.87
CA ILE A 97 14.29 -7.36 9.15
C ILE A 97 13.80 -7.20 7.72
N ILE A 98 13.53 -8.32 7.04
CA ILE A 98 13.02 -8.32 5.65
C ILE A 98 11.64 -7.67 5.62
N ALA A 99 10.76 -7.96 6.58
CA ALA A 99 9.45 -7.31 6.70
C ALA A 99 9.55 -5.80 6.86
N ALA A 100 10.45 -5.32 7.73
CA ALA A 100 10.65 -3.90 7.97
C ALA A 100 11.19 -3.18 6.72
N VAL A 101 12.21 -3.76 6.07
CA VAL A 101 12.79 -3.20 4.83
C VAL A 101 11.77 -3.20 3.70
N ALA A 102 11.01 -4.29 3.52
CA ALA A 102 9.96 -4.37 2.50
C ALA A 102 8.84 -3.35 2.74
N GLY A 103 8.41 -3.17 4.00
CA GLY A 103 7.43 -2.16 4.38
C GLY A 103 7.91 -0.74 4.11
N ALA A 104 9.13 -0.42 4.53
CA ALA A 104 9.75 0.89 4.28
C ALA A 104 9.91 1.16 2.78
N ALA A 105 10.38 0.17 2.01
CA ALA A 105 10.54 0.29 0.56
C ALA A 105 9.20 0.49 -0.16
N ALA A 106 8.14 -0.23 0.24
CA ALA A 106 6.82 -0.08 -0.33
C ALA A 106 6.21 1.30 -0.05
N LEU A 107 6.33 1.81 1.18
CA LEU A 107 5.85 3.15 1.54
C LEU A 107 6.67 4.25 0.86
N LEU A 108 7.99 4.09 0.76
CA LEU A 108 8.86 5.01 0.02
C LEU A 108 8.49 5.04 -1.46
N LEU A 109 8.25 3.87 -2.07
CA LEU A 109 7.81 3.78 -3.45
C LEU A 109 6.45 4.47 -3.64
N ALA A 110 5.48 4.24 -2.74
CA ALA A 110 4.18 4.91 -2.76
C ALA A 110 4.32 6.44 -2.62
N TYR A 111 5.26 6.92 -1.80
CA TYR A 111 5.57 8.34 -1.64
C TYR A 111 6.18 8.96 -2.90
N LEU A 112 7.03 8.23 -3.62
CA LEU A 112 7.66 8.68 -4.85
C LEU A 112 6.74 8.59 -6.08
N MET A 113 5.64 7.83 -6.01
CA MET A 113 4.72 7.61 -7.13
C MET A 113 4.17 8.90 -7.78
N PRO A 114 3.78 9.95 -7.06
CA PRO A 114 3.33 11.20 -7.70
C PRO A 114 4.42 11.83 -8.57
N SER A 115 5.68 11.80 -8.13
CA SER A 115 6.83 12.32 -8.89
C SER A 115 7.13 11.46 -10.12
N LEU A 116 7.09 10.15 -9.97
CA LEU A 116 7.23 9.20 -11.07
C LEU A 116 6.10 9.39 -12.09
N ARG A 117 4.86 9.56 -11.64
CA ARG A 117 3.73 9.84 -12.52
C ARG A 117 3.96 11.08 -13.37
N ARG A 118 4.42 12.18 -12.79
CA ARG A 118 4.75 13.43 -13.54
C ARG A 118 5.84 13.21 -14.58
N MET A 119 6.82 12.37 -14.27
CA MET A 119 7.93 12.06 -15.16
C MET A 119 7.51 11.16 -16.33
N PHE A 120 6.59 10.21 -16.11
CA PHE A 120 6.21 9.21 -17.10
C PHE A 120 4.95 9.57 -17.91
N THR A 121 4.18 10.59 -17.54
CA THR A 121 2.96 11.00 -18.28
C THR A 121 3.26 11.74 -19.59
N THR A 122 4.52 11.96 -19.94
CA THR A 122 4.91 12.80 -21.08
C THR A 122 4.90 12.11 -22.45
N GLY A 123 4.59 10.82 -22.55
CA GLY A 123 4.53 10.16 -23.88
C GLY A 123 3.94 8.77 -23.89
N SER A 124 3.14 8.48 -24.91
CA SER A 124 2.56 7.15 -25.16
C SER A 124 3.61 6.05 -25.31
N ALA A 125 4.82 6.39 -25.79
CA ALA A 125 5.94 5.46 -25.91
C ALA A 125 6.46 4.97 -24.53
N VAL A 126 6.46 5.84 -23.51
CA VAL A 126 6.88 5.46 -22.15
C VAL A 126 5.87 4.54 -21.50
N ALA A 127 4.58 4.81 -21.68
CA ALA A 127 3.53 3.91 -21.22
C ALA A 127 3.65 2.52 -21.87
N LEU A 128 3.88 2.47 -23.17
CA LEU A 128 4.12 1.21 -23.90
C LEU A 128 5.35 0.48 -23.33
N ALA A 129 6.48 1.15 -23.12
CA ALA A 129 7.69 0.54 -22.60
C ALA A 129 7.49 -0.05 -21.19
N LEU A 130 6.73 0.63 -20.32
CA LEU A 130 6.42 0.14 -18.98
C LEU A 130 5.45 -1.06 -19.00
N PHE A 131 4.43 -1.03 -19.84
CA PHE A 131 3.52 -2.18 -20.00
C PHE A 131 4.25 -3.39 -20.62
N THR A 132 5.18 -3.18 -21.55
CA THR A 132 5.99 -4.28 -22.10
C THR A 132 6.97 -4.84 -21.07
N ALA A 133 7.57 -4.00 -20.22
CA ALA A 133 8.39 -4.45 -19.09
C ALA A 133 7.57 -5.26 -18.07
N LEU A 134 6.35 -4.81 -17.74
CA LEU A 134 5.44 -5.55 -16.87
C LEU A 134 5.04 -6.90 -17.49
N ALA A 135 4.72 -6.93 -18.78
CA ALA A 135 4.42 -8.16 -19.51
C ALA A 135 5.62 -9.13 -19.53
N ALA A 136 6.86 -8.61 -19.63
CA ALA A 136 8.06 -9.40 -19.53
C ALA A 136 8.20 -10.06 -18.15
N VAL A 137 7.99 -9.31 -17.06
CA VAL A 137 8.04 -9.85 -15.70
C VAL A 137 6.96 -10.91 -15.49
N LEU A 138 5.72 -10.66 -15.92
CA LEU A 138 4.62 -11.62 -15.81
C LEU A 138 4.89 -12.90 -16.62
N SER A 139 5.48 -12.79 -17.82
CA SER A 139 5.82 -13.94 -18.66
C SER A 139 6.94 -14.78 -18.06
N VAL A 140 7.95 -14.15 -17.43
CA VAL A 140 9.00 -14.86 -16.68
C VAL A 140 8.40 -15.60 -15.49
N VAL A 141 7.55 -14.96 -14.70
CA VAL A 141 6.86 -15.60 -13.56
C VAL A 141 5.99 -16.77 -14.04
N ALA A 142 5.23 -16.60 -15.13
CA ALA A 142 4.42 -17.66 -15.71
C ALA A 142 5.27 -18.83 -16.20
N GLY A 143 6.38 -18.57 -16.88
CA GLY A 143 7.34 -19.58 -17.35
C GLY A 143 7.98 -20.36 -16.20
N LEU A 144 8.39 -19.69 -15.13
CA LEU A 144 8.95 -20.31 -13.93
C LEU A 144 7.91 -21.18 -13.20
N ARG A 145 6.66 -20.72 -13.11
CA ARG A 145 5.58 -21.44 -12.43
C ARG A 145 5.12 -22.67 -13.22
N SER A 146 5.09 -22.60 -14.55
CA SER A 146 4.70 -23.70 -15.44
C SER A 146 5.85 -24.65 -15.77
N ARG A 147 7.07 -24.37 -15.34
CA ARG A 147 8.30 -25.09 -15.69
C ARG A 147 8.50 -25.31 -17.21
N SER A 148 7.88 -24.48 -18.04
CA SER A 148 8.01 -24.54 -19.49
C SER A 148 8.41 -23.18 -20.06
N PHE A 149 9.59 -23.14 -20.68
CA PHE A 149 10.11 -21.94 -21.32
C PHE A 149 9.24 -21.50 -22.51
N THR A 150 8.64 -22.46 -23.23
CA THR A 150 7.77 -22.20 -24.38
C THR A 150 6.50 -21.48 -24.02
N LEU A 151 5.87 -21.79 -22.86
CA LEU A 151 4.70 -21.04 -22.34
C LEU A 151 5.07 -19.60 -21.95
N GLY A 152 6.25 -19.39 -21.35
CA GLY A 152 6.73 -18.05 -21.04
C GLY A 152 6.91 -17.19 -22.30
N CYS A 153 7.55 -17.73 -23.35
CA CYS A 153 7.72 -17.03 -24.62
C CYS A 153 6.39 -16.76 -25.33
N LEU A 154 5.46 -17.72 -25.32
CA LEU A 154 4.14 -17.55 -25.94
C LEU A 154 3.31 -16.48 -25.25
N THR A 155 3.30 -16.45 -23.91
CA THR A 155 2.61 -15.40 -23.13
C THR A 155 3.22 -14.02 -23.37
N PHE A 156 4.55 -13.92 -23.45
CA PHE A 156 5.21 -12.65 -23.77
C PHE A 156 4.86 -12.16 -25.17
N ALA A 157 4.97 -13.02 -26.18
CA ALA A 157 4.64 -12.67 -27.56
C ALA A 157 3.17 -12.25 -27.71
N GLY A 158 2.24 -12.95 -27.05
CA GLY A 158 0.83 -12.62 -27.04
C GLY A 158 0.55 -11.27 -26.37
N CYS A 159 1.16 -10.99 -25.22
CA CYS A 159 1.03 -9.68 -24.54
C CYS A 159 1.63 -8.55 -25.39
N CYS A 160 2.80 -8.73 -25.98
CA CYS A 160 3.41 -7.72 -26.85
C CYS A 160 2.55 -7.44 -28.09
N ALA A 161 2.02 -8.49 -28.73
CA ALA A 161 1.12 -8.32 -29.88
C ALA A 161 -0.16 -7.56 -29.49
N ALA A 162 -0.79 -7.89 -28.35
CA ALA A 162 -1.97 -7.18 -27.86
C ALA A 162 -1.66 -5.72 -27.54
N LEU A 163 -0.52 -5.44 -26.88
CA LEU A 163 -0.10 -4.06 -26.55
C LEU A 163 0.20 -3.25 -27.80
N THR A 164 0.87 -3.82 -28.81
CA THR A 164 1.16 -3.12 -30.06
C THR A 164 -0.10 -2.85 -30.87
N VAL A 165 -1.05 -3.78 -30.93
CA VAL A 165 -2.35 -3.57 -31.57
C VAL A 165 -3.13 -2.46 -30.84
N LEU A 166 -3.17 -2.47 -29.53
CA LEU A 166 -3.85 -1.43 -28.73
C LEU A 166 -3.19 -0.07 -28.92
N PHE A 167 -1.86 -0.01 -29.01
CA PHE A 167 -1.11 1.22 -29.28
C PHE A 167 -1.43 1.81 -30.67
N LEU A 168 -1.54 0.95 -31.69
CA LEU A 168 -1.84 1.38 -33.05
C LEU A 168 -3.30 1.82 -33.20
N LEU A 169 -4.24 1.16 -32.50
CA LEU A 169 -5.67 1.48 -32.58
C LEU A 169 -6.05 2.70 -31.75
N ARG A 170 -5.56 2.79 -30.51
CA ARG A 170 -5.88 3.86 -29.56
C ARG A 170 -4.77 4.05 -28.53
N SER A 171 -3.78 4.86 -28.85
CA SER A 171 -2.70 5.22 -27.91
C SER A 171 -3.19 5.96 -26.66
N SER A 172 -4.32 6.69 -26.75
CA SER A 172 -4.92 7.40 -25.62
C SER A 172 -5.38 6.46 -24.50
N TRP A 173 -5.93 5.28 -24.84
CA TRP A 173 -6.37 4.30 -23.84
C TRP A 173 -5.22 3.70 -23.03
N LEU A 174 -4.06 3.54 -23.64
CA LEU A 174 -2.86 3.10 -22.94
C LEU A 174 -2.38 4.15 -21.92
N THR A 175 -2.36 5.41 -22.33
CA THR A 175 -1.95 6.51 -21.43
C THR A 175 -2.98 6.74 -20.31
N GLU A 176 -4.26 6.69 -20.61
CA GLU A 176 -5.34 6.80 -19.62
C GLU A 176 -5.33 5.61 -18.65
N GLY A 177 -5.24 4.38 -19.16
CA GLY A 177 -5.16 3.18 -18.33
C GLY A 177 -3.91 3.18 -17.45
N PHE A 178 -2.77 3.58 -18.00
CA PHE A 178 -1.53 3.72 -17.24
C PHE A 178 -1.65 4.80 -16.15
N SER A 179 -2.18 5.97 -16.49
CA SER A 179 -2.40 7.05 -15.52
C SER A 179 -3.39 6.65 -14.43
N ALA A 180 -4.45 5.88 -14.78
CA ALA A 180 -5.41 5.35 -13.82
C ALA A 180 -4.76 4.35 -12.84
N VAL A 181 -3.95 3.42 -13.34
CA VAL A 181 -3.20 2.47 -12.49
C VAL A 181 -2.21 3.20 -11.59
N LEU A 182 -1.43 4.16 -12.15
CA LEU A 182 -0.51 4.94 -11.33
C LEU A 182 -1.26 5.79 -10.28
N SER A 183 -2.39 6.37 -10.63
CA SER A 183 -3.19 7.13 -9.67
C SER A 183 -3.76 6.27 -8.55
N ALA A 184 -4.18 5.05 -8.86
CA ALA A 184 -4.64 4.09 -7.86
C ALA A 184 -3.53 3.63 -6.90
N LEU A 185 -2.27 3.62 -7.36
CA LEU A 185 -1.08 3.32 -6.55
C LEU A 185 -0.53 4.53 -5.79
N CYS A 186 -0.94 5.75 -6.16
CA CYS A 186 -0.53 6.99 -5.51
C CYS A 186 -1.25 7.18 -4.17
N LEU A 187 -0.74 6.53 -3.11
CA LEU A 187 -1.33 6.63 -1.77
C LEU A 187 -1.31 8.06 -1.21
N PHE A 188 -0.30 8.85 -1.54
CA PHE A 188 -0.10 10.20 -1.00
C PHE A 188 -0.72 11.33 -1.84
N ALA A 189 -0.99 11.10 -3.13
CA ALA A 189 -1.55 12.14 -4.00
C ALA A 189 -2.95 12.63 -3.56
N PRO A 190 -3.90 11.77 -3.13
CA PRO A 190 -5.19 12.24 -2.66
C PRO A 190 -5.11 13.09 -1.38
N PHE A 191 -4.06 12.91 -0.57
CA PHE A 191 -3.82 13.73 0.63
C PHE A 191 -3.45 15.17 0.27
N GLU A 192 -2.71 15.41 -0.83
CA GLU A 192 -2.36 16.75 -1.29
C GLU A 192 -3.62 17.62 -1.58
N GLU A 193 -4.74 17.00 -1.97
CA GLU A 193 -6.01 17.71 -2.18
C GLU A 193 -6.56 18.31 -0.88
N PHE A 194 -6.45 17.58 0.24
CA PHE A 194 -6.88 18.06 1.56
C PHE A 194 -5.98 19.17 2.08
N VAL A 195 -4.67 19.08 1.84
CA VAL A 195 -3.72 20.17 2.20
C VAL A 195 -4.07 21.46 1.47
N ASN A 196 -4.58 21.38 0.25
CA ASN A 196 -5.06 22.50 -0.54
C ASN A 196 -6.49 22.95 -0.17
N SER A 197 -7.00 22.53 1.00
CA SER A 197 -8.33 22.87 1.52
C SER A 197 -9.51 22.35 0.68
N ASN A 198 -9.30 21.39 -0.21
CA ASN A 198 -10.35 20.74 -0.99
C ASN A 198 -10.84 19.49 -0.27
N PHE A 199 -11.99 19.59 0.39
CA PHE A 199 -12.60 18.44 1.07
C PHE A 199 -13.18 17.47 0.03
N SER A 200 -12.59 16.30 -0.11
CA SER A 200 -12.96 15.26 -1.07
C SER A 200 -13.43 13.99 -0.36
N ILE A 201 -14.75 13.71 -0.43
CA ILE A 201 -15.33 12.45 0.10
C ILE A 201 -14.73 11.21 -0.59
N PRO A 202 -14.51 11.19 -1.91
CA PRO A 202 -13.86 10.07 -2.59
C PRO A 202 -12.52 9.67 -2.00
N THR A 203 -11.72 10.61 -1.51
CA THR A 203 -10.42 10.35 -0.88
C THR A 203 -10.56 9.57 0.44
N LEU A 204 -11.57 9.91 1.26
CA LEU A 204 -11.85 9.18 2.50
C LEU A 204 -12.25 7.73 2.21
N VAL A 205 -13.14 7.54 1.21
CA VAL A 205 -13.57 6.21 0.77
C VAL A 205 -12.38 5.41 0.22
N TYR A 206 -11.49 6.06 -0.53
CA TYR A 206 -10.28 5.43 -1.05
C TYR A 206 -9.39 4.86 0.06
N TYR A 207 -9.06 5.66 1.11
CA TYR A 207 -8.24 5.17 2.22
C TYR A 207 -8.90 4.05 3.02
N LEU A 208 -10.21 4.13 3.25
CA LEU A 208 -10.96 3.04 3.89
C LEU A 208 -10.91 1.77 3.05
N THR A 209 -11.12 1.88 1.73
CA THR A 209 -11.08 0.74 0.81
C THR A 209 -9.70 0.09 0.79
N VAL A 210 -8.63 0.89 0.71
CA VAL A 210 -7.24 0.40 0.76
C VAL A 210 -6.98 -0.34 2.08
N THR A 211 -7.38 0.25 3.20
CA THR A 211 -7.21 -0.36 4.53
C THR A 211 -7.91 -1.71 4.62
N VAL A 212 -9.18 -1.78 4.25
CA VAL A 212 -9.98 -3.02 4.29
C VAL A 212 -9.39 -4.08 3.36
N LEU A 213 -8.97 -3.69 2.15
CA LEU A 213 -8.39 -4.58 1.15
C LEU A 213 -7.11 -5.25 1.67
N PHE A 214 -6.18 -4.47 2.23
CA PHE A 214 -4.92 -5.01 2.75
C PHE A 214 -5.11 -5.84 4.03
N LEU A 215 -6.05 -5.49 4.89
CA LEU A 215 -6.43 -6.33 6.03
C LEU A 215 -7.04 -7.65 5.57
N PHE A 216 -7.90 -7.62 4.55
CA PHE A 216 -8.46 -8.84 3.96
C PHE A 216 -7.36 -9.75 3.40
N PHE A 217 -6.41 -9.21 2.64
CA PHE A 217 -5.28 -9.99 2.13
C PHE A 217 -4.40 -10.56 3.26
N THR A 218 -4.22 -9.81 4.34
CA THR A 218 -3.49 -10.28 5.53
C THR A 218 -4.18 -11.49 6.16
N VAL A 219 -5.50 -11.43 6.31
CA VAL A 219 -6.28 -12.55 6.87
C VAL A 219 -6.16 -13.78 5.96
N GLN A 220 -6.32 -13.62 4.63
CA GLN A 220 -6.22 -14.71 3.66
C GLN A 220 -4.84 -15.38 3.69
N GLU A 221 -3.76 -14.58 3.77
CA GLU A 221 -2.40 -15.13 3.82
C GLU A 221 -2.15 -15.91 5.11
N LEU A 222 -2.64 -15.42 6.26
CA LEU A 222 -2.50 -16.11 7.53
C LEU A 222 -3.38 -17.38 7.61
N GLU A 223 -4.58 -17.36 7.05
CA GLU A 223 -5.43 -18.55 6.94
C GLU A 223 -4.78 -19.63 6.08
N LYS A 224 -4.20 -19.25 4.93
CA LYS A 224 -3.47 -20.18 4.08
C LYS A 224 -2.29 -20.84 4.80
N ARG A 225 -1.57 -20.10 5.64
CA ARG A 225 -0.49 -20.65 6.48
C ARG A 225 -0.97 -21.55 7.60
N ARG A 226 -2.22 -21.39 8.05
CA ARG A 226 -2.83 -22.26 9.08
C ARG A 226 -3.20 -23.63 8.53
N TRP A 227 -3.49 -23.74 7.22
CA TRP A 227 -3.91 -24.97 6.56
C TRP A 227 -2.77 -25.76 5.90
N ASN A 228 -1.58 -25.18 5.74
CA ASN A 228 -0.35 -25.84 5.26
C ASN A 228 0.57 -26.20 6.45
#